data_9c169bada933e3c4175d0fc9739645c1
#
_entry.id   9c169bada933e3c4175d0fc9739645c1
#
_cell.length_a   1.000
_cell.length_b   1.000
_cell.length_c   1.000
_cell.angle_alpha   90.00
_cell.angle_beta   90.00
_cell.angle_gamma   90.00
#
_symmetry.space_group_name_H-M   'P 1'
#
loop_
_entity.id
_entity.type
_entity.pdbx_description
1 polymer ?
#
loop_
_entity_poly.entity_id
_entity_poly.type
_entity_poly.pdbx_seq_one_letter_code
_entity_poly.pdbx_strand_id
1 'polypeptide(L)'
;ADAIYGLERPLMSLVDFFKSAAQGYGTERRILLLHGPVGSSKSTIARLLKKGLEAYSKTDAGKVYTYSWRLPRQRAGNDGGEEFLPCPMHEEPLLLIPRDARQEVLDVINEKLPEGRRVRLYGDVCPFCRKVQADLMDMYGGDWKKVMDHVKVKRLILSEKDRRGIGTFQPKDEKNQDS
;
A
#
# COMPACT_ATOMS: atom_id res chain seq x y z
N ALA A 1 8.40 28.10 7.32
CA ALA A 1 7.49 27.74 6.23
C ALA A 1 8.35 27.19 5.09
N ASP A 2 8.14 25.93 4.71
CA ASP A 2 8.86 25.25 3.64
C ASP A 2 8.25 25.64 2.28
N ALA A 3 8.49 26.89 1.84
CA ALA A 3 8.04 27.35 0.53
C ALA A 3 9.11 27.06 -0.53
N ILE A 4 8.66 26.59 -1.70
CA ILE A 4 9.52 26.33 -2.87
C ILE A 4 9.18 27.42 -3.89
N TYR A 5 10.20 28.18 -4.31
CA TYR A 5 10.05 29.28 -5.27
C TYR A 5 10.81 28.98 -6.56
N GLY A 6 10.31 29.47 -7.69
CA GLY A 6 11.00 29.41 -8.99
C GLY A 6 11.09 28.01 -9.62
N LEU A 7 10.28 27.04 -9.18
CA LEU A 7 10.26 25.68 -9.71
C LEU A 7 8.88 25.28 -10.28
N GLU A 8 8.14 26.24 -10.81
CA GLU A 8 6.75 26.03 -11.27
C GLU A 8 6.68 24.92 -12.34
N ARG A 9 7.55 24.98 -13.36
CA ARG A 9 7.57 23.96 -14.44
C ARG A 9 7.93 22.57 -13.94
N PRO A 10 9.01 22.36 -13.16
CA PRO A 10 9.31 21.05 -12.56
C PRO A 10 8.19 20.53 -11.65
N LEU A 11 7.55 21.40 -10.87
CA LEU A 11 6.44 21.02 -10.00
C LEU A 11 5.20 20.61 -10.80
N MET A 12 4.88 21.33 -11.88
CA MET A 12 3.78 20.93 -12.77
C MET A 12 4.04 19.57 -13.43
N SER A 13 5.28 19.33 -13.91
CA SER A 13 5.65 18.03 -14.47
C SER A 13 5.51 16.90 -13.44
N LEU A 14 5.83 17.17 -12.17
CA LEU A 14 5.64 16.23 -11.09
C LEU A 14 4.15 15.94 -10.83
N VAL A 15 3.31 16.95 -10.83
CA VAL A 15 1.85 16.81 -10.70
C VAL A 15 1.28 16.00 -11.86
N ASP A 16 1.69 16.27 -13.09
CA ASP A 16 1.23 15.55 -14.28
C ASP A 16 1.69 14.09 -14.27
N PHE A 17 2.89 13.81 -13.74
CA PHE A 17 3.35 12.44 -13.48
C PHE A 17 2.41 11.69 -12.54
N PHE A 18 2.03 12.29 -11.40
CA PHE A 18 1.11 11.66 -10.46
C PHE A 18 -0.31 11.53 -11.02
N LYS A 19 -0.81 12.50 -11.76
CA LYS A 19 -2.10 12.39 -12.46
C LYS A 19 -2.11 11.24 -13.46
N SER A 20 -1.05 11.10 -14.26
CA SER A 20 -0.89 10.02 -15.22
C SER A 20 -0.83 8.64 -14.53
N ALA A 21 -0.12 8.55 -13.40
CA ALA A 21 -0.08 7.34 -12.58
C ALA A 21 -1.46 6.98 -12.01
N ALA A 22 -2.20 7.97 -11.52
CA ALA A 22 -3.55 7.77 -10.99
C ALA A 22 -4.55 7.29 -12.06
N GLN A 23 -4.33 7.65 -13.33
CA GLN A 23 -5.13 7.20 -14.46
C GLN A 23 -4.72 5.82 -15.01
N GLY A 24 -3.62 5.24 -14.49
CA GLY A 24 -3.14 3.93 -14.92
C GLY A 24 -2.47 3.94 -16.30
N TYR A 25 -1.85 5.05 -16.69
CA TYR A 25 -1.15 5.17 -17.99
C TYR A 25 0.26 4.54 -17.98
N GLY A 26 0.55 3.73 -16.98
CA GLY A 26 1.82 3.00 -16.87
C GLY A 26 2.94 3.79 -16.18
N THR A 27 2.71 5.05 -15.81
CA THR A 27 3.67 5.88 -15.06
C THR A 27 3.88 5.38 -13.64
N GLU A 28 2.89 4.71 -13.05
CA GLU A 28 2.97 4.09 -11.71
C GLU A 28 4.04 2.99 -11.62
N ARG A 29 4.52 2.48 -12.75
CA ARG A 29 5.59 1.45 -12.85
C ARG A 29 6.96 2.02 -13.12
N ARG A 30 7.09 3.35 -13.19
CA ARG A 30 8.34 4.04 -13.51
C ARG A 30 9.00 4.60 -12.26
N ILE A 31 10.32 4.69 -12.31
CA ILE A 31 11.11 5.37 -11.28
C ILE A 31 11.11 6.86 -11.60
N LEU A 32 10.76 7.68 -10.61
CA LEU A 32 10.87 9.14 -10.70
C LEU A 32 12.24 9.58 -10.18
N LEU A 33 13.07 10.13 -11.07
CA LEU A 33 14.38 10.68 -10.71
C LEU A 33 14.30 12.20 -10.57
N LEU A 34 14.54 12.71 -9.35
CA LEU A 34 14.71 14.14 -9.11
C LEU A 34 16.17 14.52 -9.31
N HIS A 35 16.50 15.07 -10.47
CA HIS A 35 17.84 15.49 -10.82
C HIS A 35 18.00 17.01 -10.76
N GLY A 36 19.19 17.50 -10.38
CA GLY A 36 19.51 18.92 -10.33
C GLY A 36 20.69 19.23 -9.38
N PRO A 37 21.22 20.44 -9.39
CA PRO A 37 22.36 20.84 -8.57
C PRO A 37 22.05 20.80 -7.08
N VAL A 38 23.09 20.90 -6.24
CA VAL A 38 22.94 21.07 -4.79
C VAL A 38 22.12 22.33 -4.50
N GLY A 39 21.21 22.29 -3.54
CA GLY A 39 20.35 23.43 -3.19
C GLY A 39 19.09 23.59 -4.05
N SER A 40 18.86 22.73 -5.07
CA SER A 40 17.67 22.80 -5.94
C SER A 40 16.39 22.20 -5.34
N SER A 41 16.24 22.19 -4.03
CA SER A 41 15.04 21.79 -3.26
C SER A 41 14.58 20.33 -3.46
N LYS A 42 15.39 19.44 -4.04
CA LYS A 42 15.01 18.03 -4.29
C LYS A 42 14.56 17.29 -3.01
N SER A 43 15.38 17.36 -1.96
CA SER A 43 15.08 16.74 -0.67
C SER A 43 13.86 17.38 0.01
N THR A 44 13.66 18.69 -0.19
CA THR A 44 12.49 19.41 0.31
C THR A 44 11.22 18.94 -0.38
N ILE A 45 11.24 18.79 -1.71
CA ILE A 45 10.12 18.23 -2.49
C ILE A 45 9.77 16.82 -2.00
N ALA A 46 10.76 15.92 -1.90
CA ALA A 46 10.54 14.56 -1.43
C ALA A 46 9.94 14.53 -0.01
N ARG A 47 10.47 15.37 0.89
CA ARG A 47 9.96 15.50 2.27
C ARG A 47 8.53 16.02 2.31
N LEU A 48 8.20 17.03 1.51
CA LEU A 48 6.83 17.59 1.44
C LEU A 48 5.84 16.59 0.86
N LEU A 49 6.23 15.82 -0.17
CA LEU A 49 5.41 14.73 -0.72
C LEU A 49 5.11 13.67 0.35
N LYS A 50 6.12 13.20 1.08
CA LYS A 50 5.93 12.21 2.15
C LYS A 50 4.99 12.73 3.24
N LYS A 51 5.24 13.94 3.74
CA LYS A 51 4.35 14.58 4.73
C LYS A 51 2.92 14.79 4.20
N GLY A 52 2.78 15.16 2.94
CA GLY A 52 1.48 15.29 2.27
C GLY A 52 0.73 13.97 2.22
N LEU A 53 1.40 12.87 1.84
CA LEU A 53 0.82 11.53 1.81
C LEU A 53 0.42 11.06 3.21
N GLU A 54 1.26 11.26 4.22
CA GLU A 54 0.92 10.94 5.62
C GLU A 54 -0.32 11.72 6.09
N ALA A 55 -0.37 13.03 5.85
CA ALA A 55 -1.51 13.86 6.22
C ALA A 55 -2.77 13.44 5.46
N TYR A 56 -2.67 13.20 4.15
CA TYR A 56 -3.79 12.79 3.31
C TYR A 56 -4.35 11.43 3.72
N SER A 57 -3.51 10.45 4.07
CA SER A 57 -3.96 9.11 4.52
C SER A 57 -4.80 9.15 5.80
N LYS A 58 -4.74 10.24 6.58
CA LYS A 58 -5.55 10.47 7.78
C LYS A 58 -6.93 11.04 7.47
N THR A 59 -7.12 11.63 6.30
CA THR A 59 -8.40 12.20 5.88
C THR A 59 -9.38 11.12 5.40
N ASP A 60 -10.66 11.46 5.31
CA ASP A 60 -11.67 10.55 4.77
C ASP A 60 -11.50 10.31 3.27
N ALA A 61 -11.03 11.32 2.53
CA ALA A 61 -10.78 11.21 1.10
C ALA A 61 -9.55 10.34 0.76
N GLY A 62 -8.58 10.28 1.68
CA GLY A 62 -7.32 9.52 1.52
C GLY A 62 -7.32 8.16 2.22
N LYS A 63 -8.49 7.60 2.54
CA LYS A 63 -8.59 6.27 3.18
C LYS A 63 -8.01 5.20 2.28
N VAL A 64 -7.02 4.49 2.79
CA VAL A 64 -6.50 3.24 2.22
C VAL A 64 -6.55 2.14 3.26
N TYR A 65 -6.69 0.91 2.83
CA TYR A 65 -6.88 -0.23 3.71
C TYR A 65 -5.82 -1.30 3.43
N THR A 66 -5.55 -2.07 4.46
CA THR A 66 -4.75 -3.29 4.40
C THR A 66 -5.40 -4.34 5.28
N TYR A 67 -4.80 -5.50 5.40
CA TYR A 67 -5.35 -6.59 6.18
C TYR A 67 -4.29 -7.32 7.00
N SER A 68 -4.77 -8.11 7.94
CA SER A 68 -4.00 -9.06 8.72
C SER A 68 -4.71 -10.40 8.72
N TRP A 69 -3.95 -11.48 8.78
CA TRP A 69 -4.46 -12.83 8.97
C TRP A 69 -4.64 -13.08 10.47
N ARG A 70 -5.79 -13.58 10.87
CA ARG A 70 -6.10 -14.04 12.22
C ARG A 70 -5.90 -15.56 12.26
N LEU A 71 -4.83 -15.99 12.87
CA LEU A 71 -4.47 -17.42 12.94
C LEU A 71 -4.45 -17.90 14.40
N PRO A 72 -4.73 -19.20 14.65
CA PRO A 72 -4.52 -19.79 15.97
C PRO A 72 -3.05 -19.64 16.36
N ARG A 73 -2.78 -19.21 17.59
CA ARG A 73 -1.42 -19.10 18.10
C ARG A 73 -0.82 -20.49 18.28
N GLN A 74 0.17 -20.84 17.48
CA GLN A 74 0.96 -22.06 17.65
C GLN A 74 1.99 -21.84 18.77
N ARG A 75 1.60 -22.04 20.02
CA ARG A 75 2.55 -22.17 21.13
C ARG A 75 2.45 -23.56 21.72
N ALA A 76 3.61 -24.16 22.03
CA ALA A 76 3.71 -25.33 22.90
C ALA A 76 3.28 -24.92 24.31
N GLY A 77 2.01 -25.12 24.62
CA GLY A 77 1.40 -24.76 25.90
C GLY A 77 0.02 -24.13 25.69
N ASN A 78 -0.92 -24.56 26.48
CA ASN A 78 -2.38 -24.39 26.43
C ASN A 78 -2.92 -22.94 26.47
N ASP A 79 -2.30 -21.99 25.76
CA ASP A 79 -2.75 -20.61 25.69
C ASP A 79 -3.42 -20.37 24.31
N GLY A 80 -4.72 -20.67 24.22
CA GLY A 80 -5.57 -20.60 23.03
C GLY A 80 -5.82 -19.15 22.56
N GLY A 81 -4.77 -18.35 22.38
CA GLY A 81 -4.84 -17.01 21.85
C GLY A 81 -4.84 -16.97 20.32
N GLU A 82 -5.36 -15.88 19.75
CA GLU A 82 -5.27 -15.56 18.34
C GLU A 82 -3.99 -14.76 18.06
N GLU A 83 -3.36 -14.99 16.92
CA GLU A 83 -2.25 -14.20 16.41
C GLU A 83 -2.68 -13.44 15.16
N PHE A 84 -2.36 -12.15 15.10
CA PHE A 84 -2.62 -11.32 13.95
C PHE A 84 -1.34 -11.11 13.17
N LEU A 85 -1.22 -11.75 12.00
CA LEU A 85 -0.11 -11.61 11.08
C LEU A 85 -0.44 -10.55 10.02
N PRO A 86 0.14 -9.34 10.08
CA PRO A 86 -0.12 -8.31 9.09
C PRO A 86 0.45 -8.68 7.72
N CYS A 87 -0.23 -8.25 6.65
CA CYS A 87 0.35 -8.31 5.32
C CYS A 87 1.65 -7.48 5.30
N PRO A 88 2.81 -8.09 4.98
CA PRO A 88 4.09 -7.38 5.02
C PRO A 88 4.21 -6.28 3.97
N MET A 89 3.45 -6.40 2.88
CA MET A 89 3.42 -5.43 1.78
C MET A 89 2.32 -4.39 1.92
N HIS A 90 1.51 -4.45 2.98
CA HIS A 90 0.35 -3.57 3.19
C HIS A 90 -0.61 -3.53 2.00
N GLU A 91 -0.85 -4.66 1.38
CA GLU A 91 -1.65 -4.78 0.17
C GLU A 91 -3.12 -4.45 0.40
N GLU A 92 -3.78 -4.10 -0.70
CA GLU A 92 -5.22 -3.85 -0.78
C GLU A 92 -6.01 -5.14 -0.50
N PRO A 93 -6.98 -5.15 0.44
CA PRO A 93 -7.77 -6.33 0.77
C PRO A 93 -8.53 -6.95 -0.42
N LEU A 94 -8.93 -6.13 -1.40
CA LEU A 94 -9.62 -6.61 -2.60
C LEU A 94 -8.77 -7.57 -3.45
N LEU A 95 -7.45 -7.59 -3.28
CA LEU A 95 -6.57 -8.57 -3.94
C LEU A 95 -6.80 -10.01 -3.45
N LEU A 96 -7.46 -10.20 -2.30
CA LEU A 96 -7.84 -11.51 -1.79
C LEU A 96 -9.01 -12.13 -2.56
N ILE A 97 -9.76 -11.35 -3.32
CA ILE A 97 -10.85 -11.85 -4.18
C ILE A 97 -10.25 -12.76 -5.26
N PRO A 98 -10.79 -13.97 -5.49
CA PRO A 98 -10.36 -14.84 -6.56
C PRO A 98 -10.35 -14.12 -7.92
N ARG A 99 -9.34 -14.40 -8.74
CA ARG A 99 -9.11 -13.65 -9.99
C ARG A 99 -10.29 -13.71 -10.96
N ASP A 100 -10.94 -14.86 -11.03
CA ASP A 100 -12.10 -15.14 -11.87
C ASP A 100 -13.34 -14.32 -11.46
N ALA A 101 -13.54 -14.10 -10.17
CA ALA A 101 -14.63 -13.29 -9.63
C ALA A 101 -14.29 -11.78 -9.51
N ARG A 102 -13.02 -11.40 -9.62
CA ARG A 102 -12.55 -10.05 -9.32
C ARG A 102 -13.16 -8.98 -10.20
N GLN A 103 -13.27 -9.25 -11.52
CA GLN A 103 -13.80 -8.28 -12.46
C GLN A 103 -15.28 -7.99 -12.19
N GLU A 104 -16.10 -9.00 -11.95
CA GLU A 104 -17.52 -8.85 -11.63
C GLU A 104 -17.72 -8.00 -10.36
N VAL A 105 -16.94 -8.27 -9.31
CA VAL A 105 -17.00 -7.49 -8.07
C VAL A 105 -16.58 -6.03 -8.30
N LEU A 106 -15.52 -5.80 -9.10
CA LEU A 106 -15.07 -4.44 -9.42
C LEU A 106 -16.10 -3.68 -10.26
N ASP A 107 -16.78 -4.33 -11.18
CA ASP A 107 -17.83 -3.71 -11.99
C ASP A 107 -18.99 -3.23 -11.10
N VAL A 108 -19.46 -4.05 -10.16
CA VAL A 108 -20.49 -3.68 -9.19
C VAL A 108 -20.05 -2.50 -8.30
N ILE A 109 -18.80 -2.47 -7.86
CA ILE A 109 -18.25 -1.36 -7.08
C ILE A 109 -18.20 -0.09 -7.93
N ASN A 110 -17.67 -0.20 -9.15
CA ASN A 110 -17.42 0.92 -10.05
C ASN A 110 -18.69 1.56 -10.62
N GLU A 111 -19.79 0.82 -10.73
CA GLU A 111 -21.11 1.36 -11.10
C GLU A 111 -21.58 2.47 -10.14
N LYS A 112 -21.18 2.36 -8.86
CA LYS A 112 -21.56 3.32 -7.80
C LYS A 112 -20.57 4.47 -7.63
N LEU A 113 -19.46 4.44 -8.35
CA LEU A 113 -18.36 5.42 -8.19
C LEU A 113 -18.30 6.37 -9.39
N PRO A 114 -17.99 7.67 -9.16
CA PRO A 114 -17.70 8.60 -10.24
C PRO A 114 -16.54 8.08 -11.10
N GLU A 115 -16.55 8.39 -12.40
CA GLU A 115 -15.58 7.89 -13.38
C GLU A 115 -14.11 8.11 -12.93
N GLY A 116 -13.80 9.27 -12.37
CA GLY A 116 -12.46 9.60 -11.85
C GLY A 116 -12.08 8.90 -10.54
N ARG A 117 -12.96 8.08 -9.95
CA ARG A 117 -12.74 7.33 -8.71
C ARG A 117 -12.91 5.82 -8.86
N ARG A 118 -12.94 5.32 -10.09
CA ARG A 118 -13.07 3.88 -10.35
C ARG A 118 -11.90 3.11 -9.77
N VAL A 119 -12.20 2.03 -9.06
CA VAL A 119 -11.22 1.12 -8.49
C VAL A 119 -10.66 0.24 -9.59
N ARG A 120 -9.35 0.11 -9.63
CA ARG A 120 -8.62 -0.80 -10.53
C ARG A 120 -7.66 -1.61 -9.67
N LEU A 121 -7.62 -2.91 -9.88
CA LEU A 121 -6.73 -3.82 -9.17
C LEU A 121 -5.76 -4.46 -10.15
N TYR A 122 -4.48 -4.40 -9.84
CA TYR A 122 -3.42 -5.00 -10.62
C TYR A 122 -2.58 -5.95 -9.76
N GLY A 123 -2.18 -7.06 -10.34
CA GLY A 123 -1.30 -8.02 -9.68
C GLY A 123 -2.03 -9.01 -8.77
N ASP A 124 -1.27 -9.60 -7.88
CA ASP A 124 -1.68 -10.59 -6.90
C ASP A 124 -1.18 -10.26 -5.52
N VAL A 125 -1.70 -11.00 -4.53
CA VAL A 125 -1.19 -10.97 -3.17
C VAL A 125 0.27 -11.41 -3.11
N CYS A 126 1.01 -10.85 -2.16
CA CYS A 126 2.43 -11.16 -1.95
C CYS A 126 2.66 -12.65 -1.64
N PRO A 127 3.89 -13.15 -1.81
CA PRO A 127 4.19 -14.57 -1.57
C PRO A 127 3.79 -15.07 -0.19
N PHE A 128 3.97 -14.24 0.85
CA PHE A 128 3.54 -14.58 2.22
C PHE A 128 2.03 -14.77 2.30
N CYS A 129 1.25 -13.78 1.87
CA CYS A 129 -0.21 -13.85 1.92
C CYS A 129 -0.77 -14.95 1.01
N ARG A 130 -0.14 -15.20 -0.14
CA ARG A 130 -0.51 -16.31 -1.04
C ARG A 130 -0.34 -17.66 -0.37
N LYS A 131 0.78 -17.84 0.37
CA LYS A 131 1.00 -19.08 1.12
C LYS A 131 -0.06 -19.26 2.20
N VAL A 132 -0.30 -18.26 3.04
CA VAL A 132 -1.32 -18.34 4.10
C VAL A 132 -2.70 -18.63 3.52
N GLN A 133 -3.07 -17.97 2.41
CA GLN A 133 -4.34 -18.21 1.73
C GLN A 133 -4.43 -19.65 1.21
N ALA A 134 -3.38 -20.19 0.59
CA ALA A 134 -3.34 -21.56 0.09
C ALA A 134 -3.48 -22.57 1.24
N ASP A 135 -2.72 -22.42 2.32
CA ASP A 135 -2.77 -23.29 3.49
C ASP A 135 -4.18 -23.30 4.11
N LEU A 136 -4.86 -22.17 4.18
CA LEU A 136 -6.24 -22.07 4.67
C LEU A 136 -7.24 -22.66 3.67
N MET A 137 -7.05 -22.45 2.35
CA MET A 137 -7.90 -23.08 1.31
C MET A 137 -7.84 -24.60 1.39
N ASP A 138 -6.65 -25.16 1.57
CA ASP A 138 -6.46 -26.60 1.73
C ASP A 138 -7.16 -27.09 3.04
N MET A 139 -7.00 -26.36 4.14
CA MET A 139 -7.62 -26.69 5.42
C MET A 139 -9.16 -26.71 5.33
N TYR A 140 -9.75 -25.79 4.57
CA TYR A 140 -11.21 -25.64 4.44
C TYR A 140 -11.79 -26.27 3.17
N GLY A 141 -11.02 -27.10 2.46
CA GLY A 141 -11.47 -27.80 1.27
C GLY A 141 -11.96 -26.88 0.15
N GLY A 142 -11.32 -25.73 0.00
CA GLY A 142 -11.67 -24.75 -1.04
C GLY A 142 -12.76 -23.73 -0.66
N ASP A 143 -13.26 -23.77 0.60
CA ASP A 143 -14.28 -22.81 1.05
C ASP A 143 -13.67 -21.43 1.31
N TRP A 144 -13.71 -20.59 0.27
CA TRP A 144 -13.18 -19.21 0.33
C TRP A 144 -13.83 -18.35 1.43
N LYS A 145 -15.11 -18.57 1.74
CA LYS A 145 -15.80 -17.79 2.79
C LYS A 145 -15.15 -18.03 4.15
N LYS A 146 -14.89 -19.28 4.47
CA LYS A 146 -14.18 -19.64 5.73
C LYS A 146 -12.77 -19.08 5.77
N VAL A 147 -12.06 -19.03 4.64
CA VAL A 147 -10.76 -18.38 4.57
C VAL A 147 -10.87 -16.88 4.86
N MET A 148 -11.91 -16.22 4.35
CA MET A 148 -12.13 -14.79 4.62
C MET A 148 -12.49 -14.48 6.06
N ASP A 149 -13.02 -15.41 6.83
CA ASP A 149 -13.24 -15.27 8.27
C ASP A 149 -11.93 -15.08 9.05
N HIS A 150 -10.81 -15.48 8.46
CA HIS A 150 -9.47 -15.23 9.00
C HIS A 150 -8.90 -13.87 8.63
N VAL A 151 -9.58 -13.07 7.82
CA VAL A 151 -9.07 -11.77 7.35
C VAL A 151 -9.63 -10.65 8.22
N LYS A 152 -8.75 -9.85 8.80
CA LYS A 152 -9.09 -8.62 9.49
C LYS A 152 -8.62 -7.42 8.69
N VAL A 153 -9.55 -6.72 8.06
CA VAL A 153 -9.28 -5.47 7.34
C VAL A 153 -9.07 -4.34 8.34
N LYS A 154 -8.08 -3.50 8.08
CA LYS A 154 -7.78 -2.32 8.89
C LYS A 154 -7.38 -1.15 8.00
N ARG A 155 -7.67 0.07 8.47
CA ARG A 155 -7.18 1.28 7.82
C ARG A 155 -5.66 1.34 7.90
N LEU A 156 -5.02 1.64 6.79
CA LEU A 156 -3.58 1.91 6.70
C LEU A 156 -3.36 3.42 6.82
N ILE A 157 -2.71 3.84 7.90
CA ILE A 157 -2.20 5.21 8.05
C ILE A 157 -0.74 5.18 7.64
N LEU A 158 -0.39 5.93 6.60
CA LEU A 158 0.99 6.04 6.13
C LEU A 158 1.85 6.74 7.18
N SER A 159 3.07 6.23 7.38
CA SER A 159 4.03 6.80 8.33
C SER A 159 5.46 6.49 7.89
N GLU A 160 6.23 7.54 7.60
CA GLU A 160 7.66 7.40 7.31
C GLU A 160 8.43 6.92 8.56
N LYS A 161 8.09 7.49 9.73
CA LYS A 161 8.73 7.13 11.00
C LYS A 161 8.60 5.64 11.33
N ASP A 162 7.41 5.08 11.11
CA ASP A 162 7.11 3.67 11.40
C ASP A 162 7.32 2.76 10.18
N ARG A 163 7.86 3.28 9.08
CA ARG A 163 8.06 2.59 7.79
C ARG A 163 6.80 1.89 7.27
N ARG A 164 5.63 2.50 7.47
CA ARG A 164 4.34 1.97 7.02
C ARG A 164 3.93 2.64 5.71
N GLY A 165 4.03 1.91 4.60
CA GLY A 165 3.66 2.37 3.25
C GLY A 165 4.58 3.46 2.67
N ILE A 166 5.49 4.01 3.46
CA ILE A 166 6.53 4.93 3.02
C ILE A 166 7.85 4.45 3.60
N GLY A 167 8.80 4.11 2.72
CA GLY A 167 10.19 3.79 3.07
C GLY A 167 11.13 4.88 2.60
N THR A 168 12.09 5.24 3.43
CA THR A 168 13.22 6.09 3.05
C THR A 168 14.50 5.34 3.31
N PHE A 169 15.30 5.20 2.25
CA PHE A 169 16.65 4.66 2.35
C PHE A 169 17.65 5.81 2.31
N GLN A 170 18.60 5.82 3.24
CA GLN A 170 19.70 6.79 3.29
C GLN A 170 21.03 6.04 3.44
N PRO A 171 22.09 6.42 2.71
CA PRO A 171 23.39 5.74 2.79
C PRO A 171 24.03 5.73 4.18
N LYS A 172 23.58 6.60 5.08
CA LYS A 172 24.04 6.63 6.50
C LYS A 172 23.51 5.48 7.34
N ASP A 173 22.42 4.85 6.89
CA ASP A 173 21.81 3.73 7.63
C ASP A 173 22.60 2.42 7.45
N GLU A 174 23.50 2.33 6.46
CA GLU A 174 24.35 1.15 6.25
C GLU A 174 25.46 1.00 7.31
N LYS A 175 25.91 2.11 7.91
CA LYS A 175 27.01 2.06 8.90
C LYS A 175 26.61 1.50 10.26
N ASN A 176 25.31 1.32 10.53
CA ASN A 176 24.81 0.82 11.82
C ASN A 176 24.38 -0.65 11.79
N GLN A 177 24.62 -1.37 10.68
CA GLN A 177 24.28 -2.79 10.58
C GLN A 177 25.48 -3.74 10.86
N ASP A 178 26.69 -3.19 10.96
CA ASP A 178 27.94 -3.96 11.17
C ASP A 178 28.55 -3.76 12.58
N SER A 179 27.72 -3.51 13.60
CA SER A 179 28.20 -3.41 14.99
C SER A 179 27.37 -4.22 15.96
#